data_a00172c044cff3a73fecfd8ebffce240
#
_entry.id   a00172c044cff3a73fecfd8ebffce240
#
_cell.length_a   1.000
_cell.length_b   1.000
_cell.length_c   1.000
_cell.angle_alpha   90.00
_cell.angle_beta   90.00
_cell.angle_gamma   90.00
#
_symmetry.space_group_name_H-M   'P 1'
#
loop_
_entity.id
_entity.type
_entity.pdbx_description
1 polymer ?
#
loop_
_entity_poly.entity_id
_entity_poly.type
_entity_poly.pdbx_seq_one_letter_code
_entity_poly.pdbx_strand_id
1 'polypeptide(L)'
;MKYIIDGHFDLLSDVAVRRKNGEHKVIERLYYPAFKKGNVTGVVASLFVDSQYLPYGGISIAMEQIAALHCEISESPDLLMLCTSADDFVKAASENKVGILLSFEGAEPISSCLMLHAFYAAGVRGLGLTWSRRNMAADGCDFTGNAKKGGLTDFGKMLVKEAESLNMIIDLSHLSDEGVDDVLSITSCPLIASHSNARAVAHNNRNLKVEHLAEISRRGGVVGLNACSIINADAGSTPDRRQMLAHLDYMIEVMGEQHVGFGFDFCDLFLKNSSAQDLSLMPEYPFDILSGGHADIPDFLLDMKEHNYSDERISLLSGKNWLYAFEKILKK
;
A
#
# COMPACT_ATOMS: atom_id res chain seq x y z
N MET A 1 18.75 5.61 14.16
CA MET A 1 17.42 6.21 13.94
C MET A 1 16.44 5.05 13.73
N LYS A 2 15.27 5.10 14.32
CA LYS A 2 14.23 4.06 14.15
C LYS A 2 13.28 4.54 13.05
N TYR A 3 13.13 3.75 12.00
CA TYR A 3 12.16 4.05 10.92
C TYR A 3 10.87 3.28 11.19
N ILE A 4 9.73 3.97 11.05
CA ILE A 4 8.40 3.36 10.98
C ILE A 4 7.80 3.84 9.67
N ILE A 5 7.68 2.93 8.72
CA ILE A 5 7.14 3.18 7.38
C ILE A 5 5.93 2.29 7.18
N ASP A 6 4.80 2.90 6.86
CA ASP A 6 3.59 2.21 6.43
C ASP A 6 3.58 2.12 4.90
N GLY A 7 3.57 0.90 4.39
CA GLY A 7 3.62 0.61 2.96
C GLY A 7 2.34 0.94 2.19
N HIS A 8 1.23 1.27 2.90
CA HIS A 8 -0.03 1.63 2.26
C HIS A 8 -0.97 2.41 3.18
N PHE A 9 -1.43 3.56 2.70
CA PHE A 9 -2.42 4.36 3.40
C PHE A 9 -3.28 5.20 2.44
N ASP A 10 -4.62 5.09 2.53
CA ASP A 10 -5.61 5.80 1.70
C ASP A 10 -5.81 7.27 2.06
N LEU A 11 -4.72 7.93 2.43
CA LEU A 11 -4.69 9.29 2.92
C LEU A 11 -5.34 10.30 1.97
N LEU A 12 -5.04 10.17 0.67
CA LEU A 12 -5.30 11.25 -0.29
C LEU A 12 -6.74 11.30 -0.77
N SER A 13 -7.50 10.22 -0.64
CA SER A 13 -8.93 10.21 -0.92
C SER A 13 -9.69 11.19 0.00
N ASP A 14 -9.42 11.17 1.31
CA ASP A 14 -10.03 12.09 2.28
C ASP A 14 -9.47 13.51 2.15
N VAL A 15 -8.14 13.65 2.04
CA VAL A 15 -7.47 14.95 1.93
C VAL A 15 -7.98 15.74 0.72
N ALA A 16 -8.11 15.12 -0.45
CA ALA A 16 -8.60 15.78 -1.65
C ALA A 16 -10.06 16.25 -1.50
N VAL A 17 -10.94 15.42 -0.93
CA VAL A 17 -12.34 15.79 -0.67
C VAL A 17 -12.43 16.98 0.29
N ARG A 18 -11.69 16.98 1.38
CA ARG A 18 -11.68 18.08 2.35
C ARG A 18 -11.15 19.38 1.75
N ARG A 19 -10.09 19.30 0.95
CA ARG A 19 -9.54 20.47 0.27
C ARG A 19 -10.51 21.07 -0.74
N LYS A 20 -11.26 20.25 -1.46
CA LYS A 20 -12.38 20.73 -2.31
C LYS A 20 -13.44 21.48 -1.53
N ASN A 21 -13.64 21.12 -0.27
CA ASN A 21 -14.55 21.82 0.65
C ASN A 21 -13.91 23.06 1.34
N GLY A 22 -12.72 23.46 0.90
CA GLY A 22 -12.03 24.66 1.41
C GLY A 22 -11.23 24.47 2.69
N GLU A 23 -10.97 23.21 3.11
CA GLU A 23 -10.08 22.94 4.23
C GLU A 23 -8.61 23.05 3.81
N HIS A 24 -7.75 23.46 4.76
CA HIS A 24 -6.32 23.62 4.62
C HIS A 24 -5.57 22.87 5.71
N LYS A 25 -4.30 22.50 5.45
CA LYS A 25 -3.44 21.79 6.40
C LYS A 25 -4.14 20.55 6.98
N VAL A 26 -4.82 19.80 6.13
CA VAL A 26 -5.65 18.66 6.53
C VAL A 26 -4.78 17.58 7.17
N ILE A 27 -3.62 17.26 6.55
CA ILE A 27 -2.68 16.26 7.08
C ILE A 27 -2.13 16.73 8.42
N GLU A 28 -1.68 17.99 8.53
CA GLU A 28 -1.14 18.55 9.79
C GLU A 28 -2.15 18.44 10.93
N ARG A 29 -3.42 18.77 10.66
CA ARG A 29 -4.46 18.86 11.70
C ARG A 29 -5.04 17.50 12.09
N LEU A 30 -5.26 16.61 11.13
CA LEU A 30 -6.06 15.40 11.35
C LEU A 30 -5.23 14.11 11.41
N TYR A 31 -4.14 14.03 10.67
CA TYR A 31 -3.34 12.79 10.53
C TYR A 31 -2.00 12.85 11.27
N TYR A 32 -1.33 14.00 11.22
CA TYR A 32 -0.02 14.17 11.86
C TYR A 32 -0.02 13.86 13.37
N PRO A 33 -1.06 14.17 14.17
CA PRO A 33 -1.10 13.76 15.58
C PRO A 33 -0.97 12.24 15.78
N ALA A 34 -1.64 11.44 14.92
CA ALA A 34 -1.54 9.97 14.95
C ALA A 34 -0.16 9.50 14.46
N PHE A 35 0.37 10.09 13.37
CA PHE A 35 1.73 9.82 12.91
C PHE A 35 2.77 10.09 13.98
N LYS A 36 2.66 11.23 14.67
CA LYS A 36 3.57 11.60 15.75
C LYS A 36 3.49 10.63 16.93
N LYS A 37 2.28 10.24 17.36
CA LYS A 37 2.08 9.27 18.44
C LYS A 37 2.63 7.89 18.04
N GLY A 38 2.41 7.47 16.79
CA GLY A 38 2.91 6.23 16.21
C GLY A 38 4.39 6.23 15.87
N ASN A 39 5.09 7.37 16.02
CA ASN A 39 6.47 7.58 15.54
C ASN A 39 6.65 7.24 14.06
N VAL A 40 5.63 7.47 13.24
CA VAL A 40 5.66 7.22 11.79
C VAL A 40 6.62 8.20 11.12
N THR A 41 7.57 7.67 10.36
CA THR A 41 8.57 8.46 9.61
C THR A 41 8.29 8.47 8.12
N GLY A 42 7.40 7.59 7.64
CA GLY A 42 7.03 7.57 6.25
C GLY A 42 5.75 6.77 5.99
N VAL A 43 5.05 7.15 4.92
CA VAL A 43 3.87 6.44 4.40
C VAL A 43 3.92 6.36 2.88
N VAL A 44 3.42 5.27 2.32
CA VAL A 44 3.08 5.18 0.91
C VAL A 44 1.61 5.55 0.78
N ALA A 45 1.34 6.73 0.22
CA ALA A 45 -0.02 7.24 0.05
C ALA A 45 -0.60 6.75 -1.27
N SER A 46 -1.75 6.08 -1.20
CA SER A 46 -2.45 5.55 -2.35
C SER A 46 -3.09 6.67 -3.20
N LEU A 47 -3.11 6.45 -4.52
CA LEU A 47 -3.94 7.15 -5.50
C LEU A 47 -5.04 6.18 -5.91
N PHE A 48 -6.15 6.20 -5.17
CA PHE A 48 -7.31 5.35 -5.39
C PHE A 48 -8.44 6.10 -6.08
N VAL A 49 -9.15 5.42 -6.99
CA VAL A 49 -10.32 5.97 -7.68
C VAL A 49 -11.54 5.12 -7.39
N ASP A 50 -12.46 5.65 -6.62
CA ASP A 50 -13.73 4.99 -6.30
C ASP A 50 -14.57 4.74 -7.55
N SER A 51 -15.32 3.63 -7.57
CA SER A 51 -16.15 3.18 -8.71
C SER A 51 -17.15 4.21 -9.19
N GLN A 52 -17.64 5.11 -8.33
CA GLN A 52 -18.57 6.16 -8.72
C GLN A 52 -18.01 7.15 -9.76
N TYR A 53 -16.67 7.26 -9.84
CA TYR A 53 -15.99 8.15 -10.81
C TYR A 53 -15.60 7.45 -12.11
N LEU A 54 -15.82 6.13 -12.19
CA LEU A 54 -15.42 5.35 -13.37
C LEU A 54 -16.55 5.27 -14.40
N PRO A 55 -16.21 5.10 -15.70
CA PRO A 55 -14.84 4.97 -16.24
C PRO A 55 -14.16 6.29 -16.59
N TYR A 56 -14.81 7.46 -16.48
CA TYR A 56 -14.35 8.71 -17.10
C TYR A 56 -13.59 9.64 -16.16
N GLY A 57 -13.77 9.52 -14.86
CA GLY A 57 -13.19 10.42 -13.85
C GLY A 57 -11.80 10.08 -13.35
N GLY A 58 -11.25 8.92 -13.72
CA GLY A 58 -10.04 8.38 -13.12
C GLY A 58 -8.85 9.34 -13.11
N ILE A 59 -8.54 9.94 -14.28
CA ILE A 59 -7.43 10.90 -14.41
C ILE A 59 -7.65 12.12 -13.53
N SER A 60 -8.87 12.68 -13.54
CA SER A 60 -9.19 13.89 -12.78
C SER A 60 -9.03 13.66 -11.28
N ILE A 61 -9.55 12.55 -10.77
CA ILE A 61 -9.47 12.21 -9.34
C ILE A 61 -8.00 11.98 -8.91
N ALA A 62 -7.22 11.23 -9.69
CA ALA A 62 -5.80 11.02 -9.37
C ALA A 62 -5.00 12.33 -9.37
N MET A 63 -5.23 13.21 -10.34
CA MET A 63 -4.56 14.51 -10.38
C MET A 63 -4.98 15.43 -9.24
N GLU A 64 -6.25 15.39 -8.81
CA GLU A 64 -6.71 16.12 -7.63
C GLU A 64 -6.04 15.64 -6.34
N GLN A 65 -5.87 14.32 -6.17
CA GLN A 65 -5.16 13.74 -5.03
C GLN A 65 -3.67 14.15 -5.02
N ILE A 66 -3.01 14.10 -6.16
CA ILE A 66 -1.62 14.57 -6.31
C ILE A 66 -1.52 16.07 -5.98
N ALA A 67 -2.39 16.89 -6.53
CA ALA A 67 -2.42 18.32 -6.29
C ALA A 67 -2.68 18.64 -4.80
N ALA A 68 -3.59 17.88 -4.17
CA ALA A 68 -3.88 18.00 -2.75
C ALA A 68 -2.63 17.77 -1.91
N LEU A 69 -1.86 16.70 -2.18
CA LEU A 69 -0.60 16.44 -1.47
C LEU A 69 0.41 17.58 -1.65
N HIS A 70 0.61 18.06 -2.87
CA HIS A 70 1.52 19.18 -3.11
C HIS A 70 1.12 20.45 -2.33
N CYS A 71 -0.19 20.74 -2.25
CA CYS A 71 -0.68 21.84 -1.42
C CYS A 71 -0.40 21.59 0.07
N GLU A 72 -0.69 20.40 0.60
CA GLU A 72 -0.43 20.06 2.01
C GLU A 72 1.05 20.21 2.37
N ILE A 73 1.96 19.74 1.50
CA ILE A 73 3.40 19.88 1.71
C ILE A 73 3.81 21.36 1.70
N SER A 74 3.28 22.16 0.77
CA SER A 74 3.60 23.58 0.68
C SER A 74 3.09 24.38 1.89
N GLU A 75 1.98 23.96 2.50
CA GLU A 75 1.38 24.58 3.68
C GLU A 75 2.03 24.11 5.00
N SER A 76 2.65 22.92 5.02
CA SER A 76 3.28 22.31 6.20
C SER A 76 4.69 21.75 5.88
N PRO A 77 5.61 22.58 5.33
CA PRO A 77 6.92 22.13 4.84
C PRO A 77 7.85 21.65 5.96
N ASP A 78 7.59 22.02 7.21
CA ASP A 78 8.36 21.57 8.37
C ASP A 78 7.93 20.20 8.89
N LEU A 79 6.78 19.67 8.42
CA LEU A 79 6.20 18.41 8.89
C LEU A 79 6.16 17.33 7.82
N LEU A 80 6.05 17.70 6.54
CA LEU A 80 5.80 16.79 5.43
C LEU A 80 6.86 16.92 4.34
N MET A 81 7.17 15.82 3.67
CA MET A 81 8.07 15.80 2.52
C MET A 81 7.61 14.78 1.48
N LEU A 82 7.54 15.17 0.19
CA LEU A 82 7.37 14.23 -0.91
C LEU A 82 8.64 13.40 -1.06
N CYS A 83 8.50 12.07 -1.08
CA CYS A 83 9.59 11.13 -1.28
C CYS A 83 9.47 10.46 -2.66
N THR A 84 10.55 10.47 -3.41
CA THR A 84 10.68 9.85 -4.72
C THR A 84 11.83 8.85 -4.78
N SER A 85 12.56 8.70 -3.68
CA SER A 85 13.68 7.79 -3.49
C SER A 85 13.79 7.34 -2.03
N ALA A 86 14.59 6.31 -1.74
CA ALA A 86 14.91 5.89 -0.38
C ALA A 86 15.64 7.01 0.40
N ASP A 87 16.54 7.75 -0.26
CA ASP A 87 17.27 8.87 0.35
C ASP A 87 16.34 9.96 0.85
N ASP A 88 15.20 10.19 0.16
CA ASP A 88 14.23 11.19 0.59
C ASP A 88 13.58 10.78 1.93
N PHE A 89 13.28 9.51 2.15
CA PHE A 89 12.78 9.01 3.45
C PHE A 89 13.82 9.17 4.56
N VAL A 90 15.08 8.87 4.27
CA VAL A 90 16.20 9.08 5.22
C VAL A 90 16.32 10.55 5.59
N LYS A 91 16.24 11.44 4.60
CA LYS A 91 16.26 12.88 4.79
C LYS A 91 15.05 13.36 5.59
N ALA A 92 13.83 12.96 5.22
CA ALA A 92 12.61 13.31 5.95
C ALA A 92 12.71 12.94 7.43
N ALA A 93 13.12 11.70 7.73
CA ALA A 93 13.31 11.24 9.11
C ALA A 93 14.40 12.04 9.86
N SER A 94 15.50 12.41 9.19
CA SER A 94 16.56 13.23 9.81
C SER A 94 16.11 14.66 10.13
N GLU A 95 15.14 15.18 9.36
CA GLU A 95 14.52 16.49 9.55
C GLU A 95 13.27 16.44 10.45
N ASN A 96 12.94 15.28 11.04
CA ASN A 96 11.72 15.02 11.83
C ASN A 96 10.43 15.27 11.05
N LYS A 97 10.43 15.02 9.74
CA LYS A 97 9.26 15.08 8.86
C LYS A 97 8.73 13.69 8.59
N VAL A 98 7.47 13.60 8.17
CA VAL A 98 6.88 12.40 7.59
C VAL A 98 7.12 12.43 6.08
N GLY A 99 7.85 11.43 5.57
CA GLY A 99 8.03 11.22 4.14
C GLY A 99 6.78 10.58 3.52
N ILE A 100 6.33 11.08 2.37
CA ILE A 100 5.14 10.59 1.67
C ILE A 100 5.54 10.21 0.25
N LEU A 101 5.35 8.93 -0.13
CA LEU A 101 5.55 8.42 -1.48
C LEU A 101 4.18 8.18 -2.11
N LEU A 102 4.03 8.57 -3.39
CA LEU A 102 2.80 8.36 -4.15
C LEU A 102 2.82 7.01 -4.89
N SER A 103 1.78 6.21 -4.72
CA SER A 103 1.59 4.93 -5.41
C SER A 103 0.15 4.80 -5.92
N PHE A 104 -0.04 4.33 -7.15
CA PHE A 104 -1.36 3.94 -7.61
C PHE A 104 -1.87 2.70 -6.89
N GLU A 105 -3.14 2.73 -6.53
CA GLU A 105 -3.94 1.58 -6.15
C GLU A 105 -5.05 1.38 -7.19
N GLY A 106 -4.66 0.74 -8.27
CA GLY A 106 -5.43 0.60 -9.50
C GLY A 106 -4.98 1.54 -10.62
N ALA A 107 -4.81 0.98 -11.81
CA ALA A 107 -4.35 1.70 -13.00
C ALA A 107 -5.48 2.40 -13.77
N GLU A 108 -6.64 2.59 -13.18
CA GLU A 108 -7.80 3.26 -13.79
C GLU A 108 -7.47 4.66 -14.34
N PRO A 109 -6.60 5.47 -13.70
CA PRO A 109 -6.21 6.77 -14.24
C PRO A 109 -5.33 6.70 -15.49
N ILE A 110 -4.75 5.55 -15.82
CA ILE A 110 -3.72 5.41 -16.84
C ILE A 110 -4.34 4.85 -18.12
N SER A 111 -4.60 5.71 -19.09
CA SER A 111 -5.19 5.33 -20.38
C SER A 111 -4.15 4.97 -21.47
N SER A 112 -2.88 5.25 -21.23
CA SER A 112 -1.76 4.86 -22.12
C SER A 112 -0.45 4.83 -21.34
N CYS A 113 0.54 4.05 -21.79
CA CYS A 113 1.86 3.99 -21.16
C CYS A 113 2.54 5.37 -21.14
N LEU A 114 2.29 6.22 -22.15
CA LEU A 114 2.83 7.58 -22.19
C LEU A 114 2.37 8.43 -20.99
N MET A 115 1.15 8.21 -20.48
CA MET A 115 0.65 8.95 -19.33
C MET A 115 1.40 8.60 -18.03
N LEU A 116 2.00 7.41 -17.96
CA LEU A 116 2.80 7.03 -16.79
C LEU A 116 3.98 8.00 -16.59
N HIS A 117 4.58 8.49 -17.68
CA HIS A 117 5.66 9.50 -17.60
C HIS A 117 5.18 10.83 -17.00
N ALA A 118 3.95 11.26 -17.30
CA ALA A 118 3.40 12.48 -16.71
C ALA A 118 3.16 12.30 -15.19
N PHE A 119 2.62 11.17 -14.77
CA PHE A 119 2.46 10.84 -13.35
C PHE A 119 3.81 10.67 -12.64
N TYR A 120 4.78 10.04 -13.30
CA TYR A 120 6.15 9.95 -12.77
C TYR A 120 6.77 11.33 -12.55
N ALA A 121 6.61 12.24 -13.50
CA ALA A 121 7.07 13.64 -13.38
C ALA A 121 6.32 14.40 -12.26
N ALA A 122 5.06 14.06 -11.99
CA ALA A 122 4.28 14.60 -10.87
C ALA A 122 4.66 14.01 -9.49
N GLY A 123 5.60 13.05 -9.44
CA GLY A 123 6.12 12.48 -8.20
C GLY A 123 5.65 11.07 -7.88
N VAL A 124 4.80 10.45 -8.72
CA VAL A 124 4.34 9.07 -8.49
C VAL A 124 5.50 8.09 -8.69
N ARG A 125 5.64 7.14 -7.79
CA ARG A 125 6.71 6.13 -7.81
C ARG A 125 6.23 4.70 -7.69
N GLY A 126 4.96 4.46 -7.39
CA GLY A 126 4.38 3.12 -7.30
C GLY A 126 3.24 2.91 -8.29
N LEU A 127 3.10 1.67 -8.74
CA LEU A 127 2.06 1.20 -9.65
C LEU A 127 1.45 -0.11 -9.12
N GLY A 128 0.31 -0.02 -8.43
CA GLY A 128 -0.63 -1.11 -8.26
C GLY A 128 -1.55 -1.18 -9.47
N LEU A 129 -1.64 -2.33 -10.11
CA LEU A 129 -2.36 -2.48 -11.38
C LEU A 129 -3.87 -2.48 -11.20
N THR A 130 -4.35 -3.02 -10.10
CA THR A 130 -5.78 -3.13 -9.80
C THR A 130 -6.04 -2.79 -8.34
N TRP A 131 -7.24 -2.35 -8.05
CA TRP A 131 -7.93 -2.67 -6.81
C TRP A 131 -8.61 -4.05 -6.99
N SER A 132 -9.56 -4.43 -6.15
CA SER A 132 -10.18 -5.79 -6.20
C SER A 132 -11.10 -6.04 -7.41
N ARG A 133 -11.23 -5.10 -8.34
CA ARG A 133 -12.03 -5.17 -9.56
C ARG A 133 -11.17 -5.24 -10.83
N ARG A 134 -11.78 -5.72 -11.92
CA ARG A 134 -11.17 -5.67 -13.25
C ARG A 134 -11.07 -4.23 -13.76
N ASN A 135 -9.97 -3.91 -14.42
CA ASN A 135 -9.80 -2.68 -15.18
C ASN A 135 -9.13 -2.94 -16.55
N MET A 136 -8.62 -1.89 -17.22
CA MET A 136 -7.95 -2.03 -18.52
C MET A 136 -6.64 -2.83 -18.45
N ALA A 137 -5.97 -2.83 -17.29
CA ALA A 137 -4.65 -3.47 -17.13
C ALA A 137 -4.75 -4.96 -16.74
N ALA A 138 -5.65 -5.31 -15.83
CA ALA A 138 -5.69 -6.66 -15.27
C ALA A 138 -7.03 -6.96 -14.57
N ASP A 139 -7.18 -8.22 -14.15
CA ASP A 139 -8.20 -8.62 -13.20
C ASP A 139 -7.69 -8.45 -11.76
N GLY A 140 -8.51 -7.84 -10.90
CA GLY A 140 -8.28 -7.79 -9.46
C GLY A 140 -8.61 -9.11 -8.76
N CYS A 141 -8.26 -9.21 -7.49
CA CYS A 141 -8.41 -10.45 -6.70
C CYS A 141 -9.87 -10.88 -6.49
N ASP A 142 -10.86 -9.98 -6.58
CA ASP A 142 -12.27 -10.25 -6.30
C ASP A 142 -12.49 -11.02 -4.98
N PHE A 143 -12.96 -10.36 -3.95
CA PHE A 143 -13.15 -10.97 -2.63
C PHE A 143 -14.13 -12.15 -2.62
N THR A 144 -15.09 -12.18 -3.56
CA THR A 144 -16.16 -13.20 -3.58
C THR A 144 -15.69 -14.55 -4.11
N GLY A 145 -14.58 -14.58 -4.85
CA GLY A 145 -14.00 -15.81 -5.42
C GLY A 145 -14.82 -16.48 -6.52
N ASN A 146 -15.95 -15.88 -6.92
CA ASN A 146 -16.90 -16.49 -7.85
C ASN A 146 -16.61 -16.22 -9.33
N ALA A 147 -15.81 -15.19 -9.63
CA ALA A 147 -15.48 -14.87 -11.02
C ALA A 147 -14.30 -15.71 -11.52
N LYS A 148 -14.44 -16.22 -12.75
CA LYS A 148 -13.29 -16.78 -13.46
C LYS A 148 -12.37 -15.64 -13.84
N LYS A 149 -11.13 -15.67 -13.36
CA LYS A 149 -10.17 -14.58 -13.51
C LYS A 149 -9.23 -14.84 -14.66
N GLY A 150 -8.87 -13.75 -15.36
CA GLY A 150 -7.69 -13.71 -16.21
C GLY A 150 -6.56 -13.01 -15.44
N GLY A 151 -5.39 -12.93 -16.06
CA GLY A 151 -4.24 -12.18 -15.56
C GLY A 151 -4.18 -10.78 -16.17
N LEU A 152 -3.00 -10.40 -16.63
CA LEU A 152 -2.75 -9.16 -17.32
C LEU A 152 -3.38 -9.13 -18.72
N THR A 153 -3.93 -7.98 -19.08
CA THR A 153 -4.22 -7.69 -20.50
C THR A 153 -2.92 -7.36 -21.24
N ASP A 154 -2.98 -7.27 -22.58
CA ASP A 154 -1.81 -6.81 -23.34
C ASP A 154 -1.40 -5.38 -22.95
N PHE A 155 -2.38 -4.51 -22.63
CA PHE A 155 -2.11 -3.19 -22.08
C PHE A 155 -1.42 -3.27 -20.72
N GLY A 156 -1.89 -4.14 -19.82
CA GLY A 156 -1.26 -4.36 -18.51
C GLY A 156 0.19 -4.82 -18.63
N LYS A 157 0.49 -5.74 -19.57
CA LYS A 157 1.86 -6.18 -19.84
C LYS A 157 2.76 -5.04 -20.31
N MET A 158 2.26 -4.18 -21.22
CA MET A 158 3.00 -3.00 -21.66
C MET A 158 3.22 -2.02 -20.50
N LEU A 159 2.20 -1.80 -19.67
CA LEU A 159 2.28 -0.88 -18.55
C LEU A 159 3.30 -1.34 -17.49
N VAL A 160 3.33 -2.64 -17.18
CA VAL A 160 4.34 -3.24 -16.27
C VAL A 160 5.75 -3.03 -16.81
N LYS A 161 5.97 -3.26 -18.11
CA LYS A 161 7.28 -3.04 -18.74
C LYS A 161 7.71 -1.58 -18.72
N GLU A 162 6.77 -0.67 -18.93
CA GLU A 162 7.04 0.76 -18.86
C GLU A 162 7.40 1.19 -17.43
N ALA A 163 6.66 0.70 -16.42
CA ALA A 163 6.97 0.97 -15.01
C ALA A 163 8.36 0.43 -14.61
N GLU A 164 8.71 -0.80 -15.07
CA GLU A 164 10.05 -1.37 -14.87
C GLU A 164 11.15 -0.48 -15.50
N SER A 165 10.91 0.04 -16.71
CA SER A 165 11.86 0.92 -17.41
C SER A 165 12.08 2.25 -16.70
N LEU A 166 11.06 2.75 -16.00
CA LEU A 166 11.09 3.98 -15.19
C LEU A 166 11.63 3.76 -13.77
N ASN A 167 12.03 2.54 -13.41
CA ASN A 167 12.39 2.14 -12.05
C ASN A 167 11.28 2.48 -11.04
N MET A 168 10.02 2.27 -11.40
CA MET A 168 8.88 2.39 -10.50
C MET A 168 8.68 1.11 -9.71
N ILE A 169 8.12 1.26 -8.52
CA ILE A 169 7.63 0.13 -7.71
C ILE A 169 6.45 -0.50 -8.45
N ILE A 170 6.49 -1.82 -8.63
CA ILE A 170 5.36 -2.62 -9.10
C ILE A 170 4.78 -3.33 -7.88
N ASP A 171 3.52 -3.03 -7.57
CA ASP A 171 2.79 -3.52 -6.41
C ASP A 171 1.80 -4.60 -6.83
N LEU A 172 1.89 -5.77 -6.21
CA LEU A 172 1.08 -6.94 -6.48
C LEU A 172 -0.19 -7.02 -5.62
N SER A 173 -0.36 -6.11 -4.65
CA SER A 173 -1.55 -6.05 -3.82
C SER A 173 -2.80 -5.90 -4.69
N HIS A 174 -3.89 -6.56 -4.32
CA HIS A 174 -5.16 -6.62 -5.05
C HIS A 174 -5.16 -7.33 -6.41
N LEU A 175 -4.03 -7.75 -6.93
CA LEU A 175 -3.98 -8.45 -8.22
C LEU A 175 -4.55 -9.87 -8.07
N SER A 176 -5.20 -10.40 -9.12
CA SER A 176 -5.58 -11.81 -9.16
C SER A 176 -4.34 -12.72 -9.14
N ASP A 177 -4.49 -13.97 -8.74
CA ASP A 177 -3.38 -14.94 -8.74
C ASP A 177 -2.75 -15.05 -10.12
N GLU A 178 -3.56 -15.13 -11.16
CA GLU A 178 -3.12 -15.19 -12.56
C GLU A 178 -2.39 -13.90 -12.97
N GLY A 179 -2.81 -12.75 -12.44
CA GLY A 179 -2.14 -11.47 -12.65
C GLY A 179 -0.77 -11.42 -11.97
N VAL A 180 -0.67 -11.95 -10.74
CA VAL A 180 0.63 -12.09 -10.06
C VAL A 180 1.56 -12.99 -10.85
N ASP A 181 1.08 -14.17 -11.30
CA ASP A 181 1.87 -15.11 -12.11
C ASP A 181 2.35 -14.46 -13.43
N ASP A 182 1.48 -13.69 -14.09
CA ASP A 182 1.84 -12.96 -15.31
C ASP A 182 2.93 -11.92 -15.05
N VAL A 183 2.82 -11.09 -13.99
CA VAL A 183 3.85 -10.09 -13.62
C VAL A 183 5.17 -10.81 -13.33
N LEU A 184 5.13 -11.89 -12.55
CA LEU A 184 6.30 -12.69 -12.24
C LEU A 184 6.96 -13.27 -13.51
N SER A 185 6.18 -13.60 -14.53
CA SER A 185 6.71 -14.17 -15.78
C SER A 185 7.40 -13.16 -16.69
N ILE A 186 7.00 -11.88 -16.64
CA ILE A 186 7.47 -10.85 -17.57
C ILE A 186 8.49 -9.88 -16.97
N THR A 187 8.69 -9.85 -15.63
CA THR A 187 9.64 -8.98 -14.95
C THR A 187 10.74 -9.77 -14.26
N SER A 188 11.85 -9.12 -13.96
CA SER A 188 12.93 -9.65 -13.12
C SER A 188 13.32 -8.71 -11.97
N CYS A 189 12.73 -7.51 -11.92
CA CYS A 189 12.97 -6.54 -10.85
C CYS A 189 12.41 -7.01 -9.50
N PRO A 190 12.87 -6.42 -8.38
CA PRO A 190 12.19 -6.59 -7.11
C PRO A 190 10.75 -6.08 -7.20
N LEU A 191 9.82 -6.84 -6.62
CA LEU A 191 8.40 -6.55 -6.58
C LEU A 191 7.97 -6.38 -5.13
N ILE A 192 6.88 -5.64 -4.89
CA ILE A 192 6.29 -5.57 -3.56
C ILE A 192 4.84 -6.06 -3.57
N ALA A 193 4.32 -6.36 -2.38
CA ALA A 193 2.90 -6.30 -2.10
C ALA A 193 2.74 -5.35 -0.91
N SER A 194 2.31 -4.13 -1.18
CA SER A 194 2.36 -3.05 -0.19
C SER A 194 1.53 -3.34 1.06
N HIS A 195 0.42 -4.09 0.94
CA HIS A 195 -0.53 -4.39 2.00
C HIS A 195 -1.26 -5.72 1.74
N SER A 196 -0.58 -6.83 2.02
CA SER A 196 -1.11 -8.19 1.80
C SER A 196 -0.69 -9.13 2.92
N ASN A 197 -1.50 -10.18 3.14
CA ASN A 197 -1.23 -11.18 4.16
C ASN A 197 -1.03 -12.57 3.53
N ALA A 198 -0.82 -13.60 4.35
CA ALA A 198 -0.58 -14.97 3.91
C ALA A 198 -1.90 -15.77 3.81
N ARG A 199 -2.20 -16.33 2.63
CA ARG A 199 -3.39 -17.14 2.39
C ARG A 199 -3.43 -18.41 3.23
N ALA A 200 -2.26 -18.94 3.60
CA ALA A 200 -2.17 -20.13 4.45
C ALA A 200 -2.64 -19.86 5.90
N VAL A 201 -2.65 -18.61 6.35
CA VAL A 201 -3.13 -18.21 7.68
C VAL A 201 -4.60 -17.83 7.67
N ALA A 202 -5.04 -17.11 6.64
CA ALA A 202 -6.44 -16.75 6.44
C ALA A 202 -6.82 -16.96 4.96
N HIS A 203 -7.77 -17.87 4.72
CA HIS A 203 -8.16 -18.30 3.38
C HIS A 203 -9.01 -17.24 2.67
N ASN A 204 -8.33 -16.28 2.08
CA ASN A 204 -8.94 -15.19 1.33
C ASN A 204 -8.16 -14.95 0.03
N ASN A 205 -8.85 -14.72 -1.09
CA ASN A 205 -8.20 -14.44 -2.39
C ASN A 205 -7.36 -13.17 -2.41
N ARG A 206 -7.60 -12.25 -1.48
CA ARG A 206 -6.82 -11.03 -1.30
C ARG A 206 -5.43 -11.30 -0.70
N ASN A 207 -5.28 -12.43 -0.01
CA ASN A 207 -4.02 -12.89 0.58
C ASN A 207 -3.17 -13.65 -0.43
N LEU A 208 -1.85 -13.52 -0.31
CA LEU A 208 -0.89 -14.13 -1.21
C LEU A 208 -0.69 -15.62 -0.94
N LYS A 209 -0.52 -16.40 -2.00
CA LYS A 209 -0.11 -17.79 -1.93
C LYS A 209 1.34 -17.91 -1.45
N VAL A 210 1.71 -19.08 -0.93
CA VAL A 210 3.08 -19.35 -0.45
C VAL A 210 4.12 -19.20 -1.57
N GLU A 211 3.80 -19.64 -2.78
CA GLU A 211 4.67 -19.51 -3.95
C GLU A 211 4.91 -18.05 -4.36
N HIS A 212 3.89 -17.18 -4.23
CA HIS A 212 4.02 -15.75 -4.47
C HIS A 212 4.90 -15.07 -3.42
N LEU A 213 4.68 -15.38 -2.14
CA LEU A 213 5.52 -14.89 -1.03
C LEU A 213 7.00 -15.26 -1.24
N ALA A 214 7.28 -16.54 -1.55
CA ALA A 214 8.62 -17.03 -1.79
C ALA A 214 9.28 -16.37 -2.99
N GLU A 215 8.55 -16.13 -4.08
CA GLU A 215 9.11 -15.50 -5.28
C GLU A 215 9.38 -14.01 -5.09
N ILE A 216 8.50 -13.28 -4.36
CA ILE A 216 8.72 -11.87 -3.99
C ILE A 216 10.03 -11.74 -3.18
N SER A 217 10.22 -12.57 -2.15
CA SER A 217 11.43 -12.54 -1.33
C SER A 217 12.68 -12.91 -2.12
N ARG A 218 12.61 -13.94 -2.98
CA ARG A 218 13.73 -14.35 -3.85
C ARG A 218 14.23 -13.23 -4.75
N ARG A 219 13.34 -12.33 -5.16
CA ARG A 219 13.65 -11.12 -5.96
C ARG A 219 14.13 -9.94 -5.12
N GLY A 220 14.14 -10.06 -3.80
CA GLY A 220 14.53 -8.97 -2.89
C GLY A 220 13.42 -7.95 -2.66
N GLY A 221 12.17 -8.33 -2.84
CA GLY A 221 10.99 -7.53 -2.56
C GLY A 221 10.53 -7.59 -1.11
N VAL A 222 9.42 -6.92 -0.81
CA VAL A 222 8.83 -6.84 0.54
C VAL A 222 7.31 -7.00 0.45
N VAL A 223 6.74 -7.69 1.44
CA VAL A 223 5.29 -7.75 1.66
C VAL A 223 4.92 -7.02 2.94
N GLY A 224 4.00 -6.07 2.85
CA GLY A 224 3.48 -5.31 3.98
C GLY A 224 2.34 -6.04 4.69
N LEU A 225 2.46 -6.22 6.01
CA LEU A 225 1.41 -6.74 6.86
C LEU A 225 0.22 -5.79 6.88
N ASN A 226 -0.94 -6.28 6.48
CA ASN A 226 -2.20 -5.55 6.46
C ASN A 226 -2.95 -5.75 7.79
N ALA A 227 -3.59 -4.70 8.32
CA ALA A 227 -4.33 -4.68 9.57
C ALA A 227 -5.86 -4.66 9.40
N CYS A 228 -6.37 -4.67 8.16
CA CYS A 228 -7.80 -4.72 7.90
C CYS A 228 -8.36 -6.10 8.25
N SER A 229 -9.47 -6.16 8.97
CA SER A 229 -10.07 -7.38 9.51
C SER A 229 -10.38 -8.44 8.46
N ILE A 230 -10.90 -8.03 7.30
CA ILE A 230 -11.43 -8.95 6.27
C ILE A 230 -10.39 -9.86 5.62
N ILE A 231 -9.10 -9.61 5.82
CA ILE A 231 -8.01 -10.45 5.29
C ILE A 231 -7.10 -11.01 6.38
N ASN A 232 -7.38 -10.73 7.65
CA ASN A 232 -6.62 -11.26 8.78
C ASN A 232 -7.16 -12.56 9.34
N ALA A 233 -8.41 -12.94 9.01
CA ALA A 233 -9.02 -14.19 9.43
C ALA A 233 -9.98 -14.69 8.34
N ASP A 234 -10.40 -15.95 8.48
CA ASP A 234 -11.46 -16.51 7.63
C ASP A 234 -12.79 -15.79 7.87
N ALA A 235 -13.62 -15.74 6.84
CA ALA A 235 -14.92 -15.08 6.88
C ALA A 235 -15.78 -15.54 8.09
N GLY A 236 -16.42 -14.56 8.74
CA GLY A 236 -17.21 -14.79 9.94
C GLY A 236 -16.42 -14.87 11.25
N SER A 237 -15.11 -14.66 11.23
CA SER A 237 -14.25 -14.56 12.41
C SER A 237 -14.01 -13.09 12.78
N THR A 238 -13.73 -12.82 14.05
CA THR A 238 -13.33 -11.49 14.52
C THR A 238 -11.85 -11.51 14.87
N PRO A 239 -10.96 -11.09 13.94
CA PRO A 239 -9.54 -11.10 14.19
C PRO A 239 -9.13 -10.03 15.22
N ASP A 240 -8.02 -10.32 15.90
CA ASP A 240 -7.32 -9.39 16.77
C ASP A 240 -5.82 -9.32 16.42
N ARG A 241 -5.02 -8.67 17.24
CA ARG A 241 -3.57 -8.52 17.02
C ARG A 241 -2.81 -9.85 16.98
N ARG A 242 -3.36 -10.94 17.58
CA ARG A 242 -2.73 -12.28 17.51
C ARG A 242 -2.79 -12.86 16.10
N GLN A 243 -3.85 -12.58 15.33
CA GLN A 243 -3.92 -12.97 13.93
C GLN A 243 -2.89 -12.19 13.10
N MET A 244 -2.68 -10.90 13.37
CA MET A 244 -1.60 -10.13 12.73
C MET A 244 -0.22 -10.74 13.02
N LEU A 245 0.05 -11.13 14.27
CA LEU A 245 1.30 -11.82 14.63
C LEU A 245 1.44 -13.18 13.94
N ALA A 246 0.34 -13.96 13.81
CA ALA A 246 0.37 -15.23 13.09
C ALA A 246 0.71 -15.04 11.60
N HIS A 247 0.21 -13.99 10.96
CA HIS A 247 0.61 -13.63 9.60
C HIS A 247 2.09 -13.24 9.53
N LEU A 248 2.59 -12.45 10.48
CA LEU A 248 4.02 -12.09 10.56
C LEU A 248 4.90 -13.33 10.69
N ASP A 249 4.58 -14.23 11.63
CA ASP A 249 5.35 -15.46 11.84
C ASP A 249 5.43 -16.30 10.56
N TYR A 250 4.28 -16.52 9.91
CA TYR A 250 4.24 -17.29 8.67
C TYR A 250 5.00 -16.61 7.53
N MET A 251 4.81 -15.30 7.33
CA MET A 251 5.53 -14.58 6.28
C MET A 251 7.04 -14.57 6.54
N ILE A 252 7.48 -14.41 7.80
CA ILE A 252 8.90 -14.49 8.17
C ILE A 252 9.46 -15.89 7.91
N GLU A 253 8.71 -16.94 8.24
CA GLU A 253 9.13 -18.33 7.98
C GLU A 253 9.35 -18.59 6.48
N VAL A 254 8.45 -18.11 5.63
CA VAL A 254 8.50 -18.33 4.17
C VAL A 254 9.51 -17.43 3.47
N MET A 255 9.55 -16.15 3.87
CA MET A 255 10.24 -15.09 3.12
C MET A 255 11.59 -14.70 3.74
N GLY A 256 11.77 -14.95 5.04
CA GLY A 256 12.82 -14.33 5.84
C GLY A 256 12.42 -12.95 6.36
N GLU A 257 12.94 -12.57 7.52
CA GLU A 257 12.59 -11.32 8.22
C GLU A 257 12.96 -10.04 7.46
N GLN A 258 13.83 -10.12 6.43
CA GLN A 258 14.26 -8.99 5.60
C GLN A 258 13.24 -8.62 4.50
N HIS A 259 12.18 -9.42 4.33
CA HIS A 259 11.22 -9.30 3.23
C HIS A 259 9.79 -9.03 3.70
N VAL A 260 9.61 -8.70 4.98
CA VAL A 260 8.31 -8.36 5.55
C VAL A 260 8.36 -6.94 6.11
N GLY A 261 7.29 -6.18 5.90
CA GLY A 261 7.15 -4.81 6.40
C GLY A 261 5.74 -4.55 6.96
N PHE A 262 5.45 -3.31 7.31
CA PHE A 262 4.09 -2.87 7.64
C PHE A 262 3.45 -2.24 6.40
N GLY A 263 2.18 -2.54 6.17
CA GLY A 263 1.33 -1.95 5.15
C GLY A 263 -0.09 -2.08 5.65
N PHE A 264 -0.44 -1.22 6.64
CA PHE A 264 -1.58 -1.49 7.51
C PHE A 264 -2.94 -1.38 6.80
N ASP A 265 -3.06 -0.55 5.76
CA ASP A 265 -4.30 -0.42 4.99
C ASP A 265 -5.49 -0.11 5.91
N PHE A 266 -5.38 0.97 6.70
CA PHE A 266 -6.43 1.36 7.63
C PHE A 266 -7.73 1.69 6.91
N CYS A 267 -8.78 0.91 7.20
CA CYS A 267 -10.06 0.93 6.49
C CYS A 267 -10.95 2.14 6.83
N ASP A 268 -10.72 2.83 7.94
CA ASP A 268 -11.59 3.93 8.40
C ASP A 268 -11.82 5.02 7.35
N LEU A 269 -10.79 5.35 6.56
CA LEU A 269 -10.90 6.35 5.50
C LEU A 269 -11.64 5.82 4.29
N PHE A 270 -11.38 4.58 3.92
CA PHE A 270 -12.12 3.87 2.89
C PHE A 270 -13.61 3.88 3.21
N LEU A 271 -14.00 3.47 4.42
CA LEU A 271 -15.39 3.42 4.86
C LEU A 271 -16.12 4.78 4.83
N LYS A 272 -15.40 5.87 5.11
CA LYS A 272 -15.97 7.23 5.08
C LYS A 272 -16.20 7.77 3.68
N ASN A 273 -15.38 7.38 2.73
CA ASN A 273 -15.32 8.04 1.42
C ASN A 273 -15.78 7.14 0.27
N SER A 274 -15.96 5.83 0.51
CA SER A 274 -16.33 4.88 -0.54
C SER A 274 -17.80 4.91 -0.88
N SER A 275 -18.08 4.68 -2.17
CA SER A 275 -19.44 4.50 -2.68
C SER A 275 -20.06 3.20 -2.17
N ALA A 276 -21.39 3.14 -2.17
CA ALA A 276 -22.13 1.91 -1.88
C ALA A 276 -21.75 0.76 -2.84
N GLN A 277 -21.31 1.09 -4.06
CA GLN A 277 -20.85 0.12 -5.04
C GLN A 277 -19.57 -0.55 -4.57
N ASP A 278 -18.55 0.19 -4.13
CA ASP A 278 -17.29 -0.38 -3.67
C ASP A 278 -17.48 -1.15 -2.34
N LEU A 279 -18.29 -0.62 -1.43
CA LEU A 279 -18.63 -1.33 -0.19
C LEU A 279 -19.35 -2.68 -0.46
N SER A 280 -20.17 -2.78 -1.52
CA SER A 280 -20.85 -4.02 -1.87
C SER A 280 -19.94 -5.13 -2.41
N LEU A 281 -18.70 -4.80 -2.77
CA LEU A 281 -17.70 -5.78 -3.19
C LEU A 281 -16.99 -6.43 -2.00
N MET A 282 -17.12 -5.88 -0.79
CA MET A 282 -16.54 -6.45 0.42
C MET A 282 -17.33 -7.66 0.91
N PRO A 283 -16.67 -8.73 1.39
CA PRO A 283 -17.34 -9.93 1.89
C PRO A 283 -18.12 -9.67 3.18
N GLU A 284 -17.67 -8.73 3.98
CA GLU A 284 -18.25 -8.26 5.24
C GLU A 284 -17.80 -6.83 5.52
N TYR A 285 -18.38 -6.18 6.53
CA TYR A 285 -17.99 -4.82 6.89
C TYR A 285 -16.60 -4.83 7.54
N PRO A 286 -15.60 -4.16 6.93
CA PRO A 286 -14.25 -4.18 7.45
C PRO A 286 -14.09 -3.29 8.70
N PHE A 287 -13.08 -3.58 9.52
CA PHE A 287 -12.64 -2.73 10.63
C PHE A 287 -11.13 -2.82 10.81
N ASP A 288 -10.55 -1.80 11.41
CA ASP A 288 -9.12 -1.77 11.73
C ASP A 288 -8.85 -2.55 13.02
N ILE A 289 -8.00 -3.58 12.95
CA ILE A 289 -7.57 -4.34 14.14
C ILE A 289 -6.80 -3.44 15.11
N LEU A 290 -6.05 -2.47 14.58
CA LEU A 290 -5.48 -1.36 15.35
C LEU A 290 -6.44 -0.18 15.29
N SER A 291 -7.45 -0.17 16.17
CA SER A 291 -8.59 0.76 16.11
C SER A 291 -8.24 2.24 16.25
N GLY A 292 -7.06 2.57 16.77
CA GLY A 292 -6.49 3.92 16.80
C GLY A 292 -5.62 4.25 15.58
N GLY A 293 -5.60 3.38 14.56
CA GLY A 293 -4.78 3.57 13.37
C GLY A 293 -3.29 3.65 13.70
N HIS A 294 -2.58 4.56 13.08
CA HIS A 294 -1.15 4.77 13.31
C HIS A 294 -0.79 5.08 14.78
N ALA A 295 -1.74 5.62 15.56
CA ALA A 295 -1.51 5.93 16.97
C ALA A 295 -1.34 4.69 17.85
N ASP A 296 -1.78 3.51 17.40
CA ASP A 296 -1.68 2.24 18.11
C ASP A 296 -0.44 1.42 17.71
N ILE A 297 0.37 1.89 16.77
CA ILE A 297 1.61 1.21 16.38
C ILE A 297 2.52 0.91 17.59
N PRO A 298 2.76 1.85 18.55
CA PRO A 298 3.58 1.55 19.71
C PRO A 298 3.08 0.35 20.52
N ASP A 299 1.77 0.20 20.67
CA ASP A 299 1.17 -0.93 21.40
C ASP A 299 1.39 -2.24 20.63
N PHE A 300 1.24 -2.22 19.29
CA PHE A 300 1.55 -3.39 18.46
C PHE A 300 3.04 -3.78 18.51
N LEU A 301 3.94 -2.79 18.56
CA LEU A 301 5.37 -3.08 18.75
C LEU A 301 5.67 -3.69 20.13
N LEU A 302 4.87 -3.39 21.17
CA LEU A 302 4.95 -4.07 22.48
C LEU A 302 4.47 -5.51 22.37
N ASP A 303 3.32 -5.76 21.70
CA ASP A 303 2.84 -7.13 21.45
C ASP A 303 3.90 -7.97 20.72
N MET A 304 4.60 -7.39 19.71
CA MET A 304 5.71 -8.08 19.02
C MET A 304 6.87 -8.43 19.98
N LYS A 305 7.20 -7.55 20.93
CA LYS A 305 8.20 -7.85 21.96
C LYS A 305 7.75 -8.96 22.90
N GLU A 306 6.52 -8.92 23.36
CA GLU A 306 5.91 -9.96 24.20
C GLU A 306 5.84 -11.31 23.45
N HIS A 307 5.74 -11.26 22.12
CA HIS A 307 5.83 -12.41 21.21
C HIS A 307 7.28 -12.84 20.91
N ASN A 308 8.25 -12.34 21.66
CA ASN A 308 9.68 -12.66 21.57
C ASN A 308 10.40 -12.18 20.29
N TYR A 309 9.89 -11.15 19.61
CA TYR A 309 10.67 -10.51 18.54
C TYR A 309 11.75 -9.62 19.14
N SER A 310 12.99 -9.77 18.62
CA SER A 310 14.10 -8.92 19.01
C SER A 310 13.89 -7.47 18.52
N ASP A 311 14.53 -6.51 19.22
CA ASP A 311 14.52 -5.11 18.78
C ASP A 311 15.08 -4.93 17.35
N GLU A 312 16.02 -5.79 16.94
CA GLU A 312 16.58 -5.80 15.60
C GLU A 312 15.53 -6.23 14.56
N ARG A 313 14.85 -7.36 14.80
CA ARG A 313 13.74 -7.83 13.96
C ARG A 313 12.65 -6.78 13.85
N ILE A 314 12.19 -6.21 14.96
CA ILE A 314 11.20 -5.13 14.96
C ILE A 314 11.67 -3.94 14.12
N SER A 315 12.95 -3.57 14.21
CA SER A 315 13.50 -2.47 13.40
C SER A 315 13.53 -2.78 11.89
N LEU A 316 13.74 -4.03 11.51
CA LEU A 316 13.64 -4.45 10.10
C LEU A 316 12.19 -4.31 9.62
N LEU A 317 11.26 -4.97 10.30
CA LEU A 317 9.84 -5.03 9.93
C LEU A 317 9.18 -3.65 9.95
N SER A 318 9.53 -2.79 10.90
CA SER A 318 8.89 -1.48 11.03
C SER A 318 9.25 -0.47 9.95
N GLY A 319 10.39 -0.65 9.23
CA GLY A 319 10.71 0.33 8.18
C GLY A 319 12.00 0.10 7.41
N LYS A 320 13.02 -0.55 7.99
CA LYS A 320 14.30 -0.74 7.27
C LYS A 320 14.14 -1.58 6.00
N ASN A 321 13.26 -2.59 6.02
CA ASN A 321 13.00 -3.44 4.87
C ASN A 321 12.38 -2.64 3.71
N TRP A 322 11.49 -1.69 4.01
CA TRP A 322 10.96 -0.77 3.01
C TRP A 322 12.06 0.12 2.42
N LEU A 323 12.91 0.72 3.25
CA LEU A 323 14.03 1.52 2.75
C LEU A 323 14.94 0.72 1.82
N TYR A 324 15.25 -0.52 2.19
CA TYR A 324 16.07 -1.41 1.37
C TYR A 324 15.40 -1.75 0.03
N ALA A 325 14.09 -2.04 0.03
CA ALA A 325 13.35 -2.29 -1.21
C ALA A 325 13.32 -1.03 -2.10
N PHE A 326 13.04 0.14 -1.52
CA PHE A 326 13.01 1.40 -2.25
C PHE A 326 14.39 1.76 -2.83
N GLU A 327 15.48 1.53 -2.10
CA GLU A 327 16.85 1.72 -2.61
C GLU A 327 17.16 0.83 -3.81
N LYS A 328 16.65 -0.41 -3.80
CA LYS A 328 16.86 -1.34 -4.92
C LYS A 328 16.04 -1.00 -6.15
N ILE A 329 14.80 -0.52 -5.96
CA ILE A 329 13.83 -0.29 -7.04
C ILE A 329 13.98 1.12 -7.61
N LEU A 330 13.93 2.14 -6.75
CA LEU A 330 13.87 3.56 -7.12
C LEU A 330 15.28 4.10 -7.44
N LYS A 331 15.92 3.53 -8.44
CA LYS A 331 17.24 4.00 -8.89
C LYS A 331 17.12 5.34 -9.60
N LYS A 332 18.01 6.27 -9.29
CA LYS A 332 18.14 7.56 -10.00
C LYS A 332 18.73 7.35 -11.38
#